data_eebdf729cef18d0f122a33f2e5d1c15c
#
_entry.id   eebdf729cef18d0f122a33f2e5d1c15c
#
_cell.length_a   1.000
_cell.length_b   1.000
_cell.length_c   1.000
_cell.angle_alpha   90.00
_cell.angle_beta   90.00
_cell.angle_gamma   90.00
#
_symmetry.space_group_name_H-M   'P 1'
#
loop_
_entity.id
_entity.type
_entity.pdbx_description
1 polymer ?
#
loop_
_entity_poly.entity_id
_entity_poly.type
_entity_poly.pdbx_seq_one_letter_code
_entity_poly.pdbx_strand_id
1 'polypeptide(L)'
;MIKKIFLYTLITFTFIISSFIGIAYYYLYQFSKKQIHVTDSNKMFILKKGISLHQLVDQIKEANLMDNAYLLPYLYKLHPELSSIKAGAYQLQPHMTNEEFLKLLVSGKESYFPIQFVEGKRAQDWLNLLKNAPYVRQTLSEKSNEEIAKLLGIEGSIEGWLSPNTYLYTADSSDISILKRAHGAMKSNLKQVWENRDSELPYKTPYELLIIASIIEKETSLSTERANIASVFVNRLKKKMKLQTDPTIIYGLGNNYTGKIRRIDLTDIKNPYNTYIIEGLPPTPIAMPSLASLEAAAHPAKTNYLFFVANGTGGHTFTSDYNSHKRAVTYYRKLIKY
;
A
#
# COMPACT_ATOMS: atom_id res chain seq x y z
N MET A 1 -48.75 -31.15 -61.01
CA MET A 1 -47.46 -31.83 -60.70
C MET A 1 -46.43 -30.86 -60.21
N ILE A 2 -46.16 -29.72 -60.87
CA ILE A 2 -45.15 -28.69 -60.56
C ILE A 2 -45.32 -28.09 -59.14
N LYS A 3 -46.56 -27.74 -58.73
CA LYS A 3 -46.84 -27.18 -57.40
C LYS A 3 -46.46 -28.14 -56.23
N LYS A 4 -46.66 -29.48 -56.43
CA LYS A 4 -46.28 -30.48 -55.41
C LYS A 4 -44.75 -30.64 -55.34
N ILE A 5 -44.07 -30.61 -56.48
CA ILE A 5 -42.61 -30.69 -56.52
C ILE A 5 -42.00 -29.48 -55.84
N PHE A 6 -42.49 -28.23 -56.13
CA PHE A 6 -42.05 -27.03 -55.48
C PHE A 6 -42.27 -27.03 -53.94
N LEU A 7 -43.42 -27.56 -53.52
CA LEU A 7 -43.69 -27.70 -52.08
C LEU A 7 -42.72 -28.66 -51.39
N TYR A 8 -42.42 -29.82 -51.99
CA TYR A 8 -41.47 -30.78 -51.45
C TYR A 8 -40.02 -30.23 -51.43
N THR A 9 -39.61 -29.54 -52.46
CA THR A 9 -38.28 -28.86 -52.47
C THR A 9 -38.17 -27.79 -51.42
N LEU A 10 -39.22 -27.00 -51.18
CA LEU A 10 -39.24 -25.99 -50.11
C LEU A 10 -39.16 -26.62 -48.71
N ILE A 11 -39.93 -27.71 -48.48
CA ILE A 11 -39.89 -28.47 -47.20
C ILE A 11 -38.52 -29.06 -46.96
N THR A 12 -37.92 -29.69 -47.97
CA THR A 12 -36.56 -30.27 -47.85
C THR A 12 -35.51 -29.18 -47.60
N PHE A 13 -35.62 -28.04 -48.27
CA PHE A 13 -34.69 -26.92 -48.06
C PHE A 13 -34.82 -26.29 -46.68
N THR A 14 -36.06 -26.11 -46.19
CA THR A 14 -36.28 -25.63 -44.81
C THR A 14 -35.77 -26.62 -43.75
N PHE A 15 -35.95 -27.94 -43.99
CA PHE A 15 -35.43 -28.99 -43.10
C PHE A 15 -33.89 -28.99 -43.06
N ILE A 16 -33.24 -28.86 -44.23
CA ILE A 16 -31.77 -28.78 -44.31
C ILE A 16 -31.26 -27.53 -43.56
N ILE A 17 -31.86 -26.34 -43.76
CA ILE A 17 -31.48 -25.11 -43.05
C ILE A 17 -31.68 -25.30 -41.55
N SER A 18 -32.82 -25.80 -41.12
CA SER A 18 -33.10 -26.02 -39.69
C SER A 18 -32.10 -26.98 -39.04
N SER A 19 -31.72 -28.05 -39.78
CA SER A 19 -30.69 -28.99 -39.32
C SER A 19 -29.33 -28.33 -39.19
N PHE A 20 -28.92 -27.52 -40.16
CA PHE A 20 -27.66 -26.73 -40.06
C PHE A 20 -27.65 -25.78 -38.87
N ILE A 21 -28.76 -25.04 -38.63
CA ILE A 21 -28.92 -24.17 -37.49
C ILE A 21 -28.84 -24.97 -36.20
N GLY A 22 -29.50 -26.11 -36.08
CA GLY A 22 -29.45 -26.98 -34.92
C GLY A 22 -28.05 -27.51 -34.63
N ILE A 23 -27.33 -27.94 -35.68
CA ILE A 23 -25.93 -28.38 -35.56
C ILE A 23 -25.03 -27.21 -35.10
N ALA A 24 -25.15 -26.05 -35.72
CA ALA A 24 -24.36 -24.87 -35.35
C ALA A 24 -24.62 -24.43 -33.89
N TYR A 25 -25.89 -24.41 -33.47
CA TYR A 25 -26.28 -24.14 -32.09
C TYR A 25 -25.68 -25.18 -31.12
N TYR A 26 -25.75 -26.48 -31.47
CA TYR A 26 -25.15 -27.52 -30.64
C TYR A 26 -23.64 -27.36 -30.48
N TYR A 27 -22.91 -27.02 -31.54
CA TYR A 27 -21.46 -26.75 -31.46
C TYR A 27 -21.14 -25.55 -30.60
N LEU A 28 -21.90 -24.47 -30.73
CA LEU A 28 -21.72 -23.26 -29.86
C LEU A 28 -22.07 -23.54 -28.41
N TYR A 29 -23.08 -24.36 -28.16
CA TYR A 29 -23.42 -24.81 -26.81
C TYR A 29 -22.28 -25.65 -26.20
N GLN A 30 -21.75 -26.62 -26.93
CA GLN A 30 -20.60 -27.41 -26.48
C GLN A 30 -19.38 -26.55 -26.24
N PHE A 31 -19.12 -25.58 -27.13
CA PHE A 31 -18.04 -24.58 -26.92
C PHE A 31 -18.24 -23.78 -25.61
N SER A 32 -19.45 -23.33 -25.34
CA SER A 32 -19.72 -22.54 -24.11
C SER A 32 -19.45 -23.35 -22.83
N LYS A 33 -19.69 -24.65 -22.85
CA LYS A 33 -19.51 -25.59 -21.71
C LYS A 33 -18.09 -26.16 -21.62
N LYS A 34 -17.25 -25.99 -22.65
CA LYS A 34 -15.87 -26.45 -22.61
C LYS A 34 -15.07 -25.66 -21.55
N GLN A 35 -14.23 -26.37 -20.81
CA GLN A 35 -13.37 -25.75 -19.81
C GLN A 35 -12.23 -24.95 -20.46
N ILE A 36 -11.87 -23.84 -19.86
CA ILE A 36 -10.67 -23.07 -20.20
C ILE A 36 -9.41 -23.76 -19.65
N HIS A 37 -8.27 -23.53 -20.30
CA HIS A 37 -6.98 -24.07 -19.88
C HIS A 37 -6.30 -23.13 -18.91
N VAL A 38 -6.46 -23.37 -17.60
CA VAL A 38 -5.82 -22.57 -16.54
C VAL A 38 -4.52 -23.23 -16.09
N THR A 39 -3.43 -22.48 -16.14
CA THR A 39 -2.09 -22.85 -15.71
C THR A 39 -1.55 -21.78 -14.75
N ASP A 40 -0.43 -22.04 -14.08
CA ASP A 40 0.19 -21.03 -13.22
C ASP A 40 0.61 -19.76 -13.97
N SER A 41 0.93 -19.88 -15.27
CA SER A 41 1.34 -18.74 -16.10
C SER A 41 0.19 -17.85 -16.57
N ASN A 42 -1.04 -18.38 -16.68
CA ASN A 42 -2.21 -17.66 -17.17
C ASN A 42 -3.36 -17.52 -16.16
N LYS A 43 -3.16 -17.97 -14.92
CA LYS A 43 -4.18 -17.87 -13.86
C LYS A 43 -4.65 -16.43 -13.55
N MET A 44 -3.87 -15.41 -13.96
CA MET A 44 -4.24 -14.02 -13.88
C MET A 44 -4.43 -13.48 -15.31
N PHE A 45 -5.67 -13.24 -15.69
CA PHE A 45 -6.02 -12.67 -16.99
C PHE A 45 -6.27 -11.17 -16.85
N ILE A 46 -5.49 -10.36 -17.57
CA ILE A 46 -5.57 -8.90 -17.51
C ILE A 46 -6.22 -8.37 -18.78
N LEU A 47 -7.41 -7.80 -18.65
CA LEU A 47 -8.16 -7.18 -19.73
C LEU A 47 -7.96 -5.67 -19.71
N LYS A 48 -7.27 -5.12 -20.71
CA LYS A 48 -7.04 -3.67 -20.80
C LYS A 48 -8.32 -2.92 -21.20
N LYS A 49 -8.42 -1.68 -20.78
CA LYS A 49 -9.56 -0.81 -21.13
C LYS A 49 -9.57 -0.48 -22.63
N GLY A 50 -10.74 -0.59 -23.26
CA GLY A 50 -10.95 -0.16 -24.64
C GLY A 50 -10.50 -1.14 -25.71
N ILE A 51 -10.19 -2.40 -25.38
CA ILE A 51 -9.88 -3.42 -26.39
C ILE A 51 -11.14 -3.80 -27.18
N SER A 52 -10.94 -4.09 -28.47
CA SER A 52 -11.98 -4.64 -29.33
C SER A 52 -12.19 -6.13 -29.09
N LEU A 53 -13.32 -6.67 -29.57
CA LEU A 53 -13.57 -8.13 -29.50
C LEU A 53 -12.48 -8.94 -30.22
N HIS A 54 -11.95 -8.42 -31.33
CA HIS A 54 -10.86 -9.09 -32.05
C HIS A 54 -9.59 -9.20 -31.20
N GLN A 55 -9.21 -8.09 -30.57
CA GLN A 55 -8.05 -8.08 -29.66
C GLN A 55 -8.26 -8.98 -28.42
N LEU A 56 -9.50 -9.10 -27.91
CA LEU A 56 -9.80 -10.06 -26.85
C LEU A 56 -9.59 -11.49 -27.33
N VAL A 57 -10.07 -11.85 -28.52
CA VAL A 57 -9.88 -13.19 -29.12
C VAL A 57 -8.39 -13.50 -29.27
N ASP A 58 -7.60 -12.52 -29.76
CA ASP A 58 -6.15 -12.70 -29.91
C ASP A 58 -5.47 -12.89 -28.56
N GLN A 59 -5.82 -12.08 -27.56
CA GLN A 59 -5.28 -12.20 -26.20
C GLN A 59 -5.61 -13.54 -25.55
N ILE A 60 -6.84 -14.07 -25.75
CA ILE A 60 -7.26 -15.39 -25.27
C ILE A 60 -6.45 -16.52 -25.95
N LYS A 61 -6.16 -16.38 -27.25
CA LYS A 61 -5.32 -17.32 -28.01
C LYS A 61 -3.87 -17.30 -27.54
N GLU A 62 -3.28 -16.10 -27.41
CA GLU A 62 -1.92 -15.91 -26.91
C GLU A 62 -1.73 -16.51 -25.50
N ALA A 63 -2.73 -16.34 -24.64
CA ALA A 63 -2.75 -16.93 -23.31
C ALA A 63 -3.07 -18.45 -23.31
N ASN A 64 -3.36 -19.03 -24.45
CA ASN A 64 -3.78 -20.45 -24.62
C ASN A 64 -4.92 -20.84 -23.67
N LEU A 65 -5.89 -19.94 -23.48
CA LEU A 65 -7.00 -20.13 -22.54
C LEU A 65 -8.16 -20.96 -23.13
N MET A 66 -8.45 -20.74 -24.41
CA MET A 66 -9.59 -21.39 -25.08
C MET A 66 -9.21 -22.02 -26.42
N ASP A 67 -9.60 -23.27 -26.60
CA ASP A 67 -9.64 -23.83 -27.93
C ASP A 67 -10.76 -23.16 -28.72
N ASN A 68 -10.54 -22.99 -30.03
CA ASN A 68 -11.53 -22.41 -30.92
C ASN A 68 -12.09 -21.05 -30.51
N ALA A 69 -11.25 -20.19 -29.91
CA ALA A 69 -11.64 -18.84 -29.48
C ALA A 69 -12.27 -17.97 -30.59
N TYR A 70 -12.06 -18.34 -31.89
CA TYR A 70 -12.71 -17.70 -33.02
C TYR A 70 -14.24 -17.86 -33.03
N LEU A 71 -14.80 -18.75 -32.20
CA LEU A 71 -16.24 -18.93 -32.03
C LEU A 71 -16.88 -17.87 -31.11
N LEU A 72 -16.10 -17.12 -30.35
CA LEU A 72 -16.59 -16.10 -29.43
C LEU A 72 -17.53 -15.05 -30.09
N PRO A 73 -17.25 -14.51 -31.29
CA PRO A 73 -18.16 -13.56 -31.93
C PRO A 73 -19.54 -14.16 -32.21
N TYR A 74 -19.62 -15.44 -32.49
CA TYR A 74 -20.90 -16.16 -32.72
C TYR A 74 -21.62 -16.41 -31.39
N LEU A 75 -20.89 -16.76 -30.35
CA LEU A 75 -21.45 -16.93 -29.01
C LEU A 75 -22.06 -15.60 -28.49
N TYR A 76 -21.41 -14.47 -28.73
CA TYR A 76 -21.95 -13.15 -28.37
C TYR A 76 -23.21 -12.76 -29.16
N LYS A 77 -23.37 -13.25 -30.40
CA LYS A 77 -24.62 -13.06 -31.15
C LYS A 77 -25.79 -13.81 -30.53
N LEU A 78 -25.54 -14.98 -29.97
CA LEU A 78 -26.55 -15.81 -29.27
C LEU A 78 -26.79 -15.32 -27.84
N HIS A 79 -25.76 -14.81 -27.18
CA HIS A 79 -25.74 -14.36 -25.80
C HIS A 79 -25.18 -12.93 -25.69
N PRO A 80 -25.94 -11.90 -26.15
CA PRO A 80 -25.48 -10.52 -26.18
C PRO A 80 -25.07 -9.99 -24.78
N GLU A 81 -25.66 -10.52 -23.71
CA GLU A 81 -25.35 -10.18 -22.33
C GLU A 81 -23.90 -10.50 -21.96
N LEU A 82 -23.25 -11.47 -22.63
CA LEU A 82 -21.86 -11.84 -22.41
C LEU A 82 -20.86 -10.89 -23.08
N SER A 83 -21.33 -9.97 -23.93
CA SER A 83 -20.45 -9.04 -24.66
C SER A 83 -20.05 -7.80 -23.84
N SER A 84 -20.77 -7.48 -22.75
CA SER A 84 -20.52 -6.31 -21.90
C SER A 84 -19.35 -6.51 -20.94
N ILE A 85 -18.19 -6.91 -21.49
CA ILE A 85 -16.98 -7.19 -20.73
C ILE A 85 -16.40 -5.92 -20.11
N LYS A 86 -15.81 -6.04 -18.91
CA LYS A 86 -15.19 -4.95 -18.18
C LYS A 86 -13.68 -5.15 -18.10
N ALA A 87 -12.93 -4.08 -18.26
CA ALA A 87 -11.49 -4.08 -18.05
C ALA A 87 -11.17 -4.41 -16.59
N GLY A 88 -10.03 -5.07 -16.34
CA GLY A 88 -9.58 -5.45 -15.02
C GLY A 88 -8.65 -6.65 -15.04
N ALA A 89 -8.16 -7.05 -13.87
CA ALA A 89 -7.43 -8.29 -13.69
C ALA A 89 -8.33 -9.34 -13.04
N TYR A 90 -8.41 -10.51 -13.65
CA TYR A 90 -9.31 -11.56 -13.25
C TYR A 90 -8.53 -12.81 -12.89
N GLN A 91 -8.72 -13.28 -11.66
CA GLN A 91 -8.13 -14.55 -11.23
C GLN A 91 -9.00 -15.69 -11.76
N LEU A 92 -8.43 -16.49 -12.66
CA LEU A 92 -9.09 -17.65 -13.24
C LEU A 92 -9.05 -18.83 -12.28
N GLN A 93 -10.16 -19.57 -12.22
CA GLN A 93 -10.26 -20.77 -11.41
C GLN A 93 -10.08 -22.02 -12.28
N PRO A 94 -9.43 -23.07 -11.77
CA PRO A 94 -9.40 -24.38 -12.44
C PRO A 94 -10.82 -24.86 -12.77
N HIS A 95 -10.95 -25.55 -13.91
CA HIS A 95 -12.22 -26.13 -14.39
C HIS A 95 -13.34 -25.14 -14.77
N MET A 96 -13.04 -23.83 -14.79
CA MET A 96 -13.97 -22.80 -15.26
C MET A 96 -14.32 -23.05 -16.75
N THR A 97 -15.59 -22.95 -17.11
CA THR A 97 -16.05 -23.07 -18.50
C THR A 97 -15.84 -21.75 -19.26
N ASN A 98 -15.88 -21.80 -20.60
CA ASN A 98 -15.83 -20.61 -21.46
C ASN A 98 -16.92 -19.61 -21.09
N GLU A 99 -18.14 -20.09 -20.81
CA GLU A 99 -19.26 -19.24 -20.38
C GLU A 99 -19.02 -18.58 -19.02
N GLU A 100 -18.51 -19.33 -18.03
CA GLU A 100 -18.18 -18.81 -16.71
C GLU A 100 -17.07 -17.76 -16.76
N PHE A 101 -16.05 -18.00 -17.61
CA PHE A 101 -15.00 -16.99 -17.85
C PHE A 101 -15.58 -15.70 -18.43
N LEU A 102 -16.45 -15.77 -19.43
CA LEU A 102 -17.10 -14.58 -19.99
C LEU A 102 -17.99 -13.88 -18.96
N LYS A 103 -18.76 -14.64 -18.17
CA LYS A 103 -19.56 -14.11 -17.07
C LYS A 103 -18.69 -13.40 -16.01
N LEU A 104 -17.50 -13.93 -15.72
CA LEU A 104 -16.54 -13.29 -14.84
C LEU A 104 -16.11 -11.93 -15.39
N LEU A 105 -15.76 -11.84 -16.69
CA LEU A 105 -15.40 -10.58 -17.34
C LEU A 105 -16.55 -9.55 -17.34
N VAL A 106 -17.78 -10.02 -17.59
CA VAL A 106 -18.99 -9.17 -17.57
C VAL A 106 -19.31 -8.68 -16.16
N SER A 107 -19.11 -9.52 -15.15
CA SER A 107 -19.38 -9.16 -13.75
C SER A 107 -18.54 -7.98 -13.28
N GLY A 108 -17.32 -7.86 -13.82
CA GLY A 108 -16.33 -6.85 -13.37
C GLY A 108 -15.79 -7.10 -11.97
N LYS A 109 -15.93 -8.33 -11.46
CA LYS A 109 -15.32 -8.73 -10.19
C LYS A 109 -13.83 -8.97 -10.39
N GLU A 110 -13.09 -7.86 -10.52
CA GLU A 110 -11.65 -7.91 -10.69
C GLU A 110 -10.92 -8.25 -9.38
N SER A 111 -9.70 -8.75 -9.51
CA SER A 111 -8.84 -9.12 -8.40
C SER A 111 -8.23 -7.89 -7.75
N TYR A 112 -8.14 -7.90 -6.41
CA TYR A 112 -7.43 -6.91 -5.63
C TYR A 112 -6.05 -7.43 -5.23
N PHE A 113 -5.07 -6.56 -5.30
CA PHE A 113 -3.70 -6.83 -4.88
C PHE A 113 -3.40 -6.00 -3.62
N PRO A 114 -2.87 -6.62 -2.55
CA PRO A 114 -2.49 -5.89 -1.37
C PRO A 114 -1.10 -5.29 -1.52
N ILE A 115 -0.92 -4.07 -1.05
CA ILE A 115 0.38 -3.48 -0.75
C ILE A 115 0.40 -3.06 0.71
N GLN A 116 1.36 -3.56 1.47
CA GLN A 116 1.48 -3.27 2.89
C GLN A 116 2.51 -2.17 3.13
N PHE A 117 2.07 -1.05 3.64
CA PHE A 117 2.89 0.04 4.11
C PHE A 117 3.11 -0.08 5.61
N VAL A 118 4.30 -0.54 5.99
CA VAL A 118 4.68 -0.81 7.38
C VAL A 118 5.13 0.47 8.05
N GLU A 119 4.70 0.70 9.29
CA GLU A 119 5.10 1.84 10.13
C GLU A 119 6.60 1.90 10.38
N GLY A 120 7.10 3.07 10.72
CA GLY A 120 8.52 3.31 11.02
C GLY A 120 9.46 3.24 9.81
N LYS A 121 8.94 2.98 8.61
CA LYS A 121 9.69 3.06 7.35
C LYS A 121 9.75 4.48 6.84
N ARG A 122 10.75 4.78 6.00
CA ARG A 122 10.90 6.09 5.33
C ARG A 122 10.05 6.14 4.06
N ALA A 123 9.76 7.34 3.59
CA ALA A 123 9.05 7.56 2.33
C ALA A 123 9.70 6.81 1.16
N GLN A 124 11.02 6.84 1.07
CA GLN A 124 11.77 6.16 0.01
C GLN A 124 11.55 4.64 0.00
N ASP A 125 11.42 4.01 1.17
CA ASP A 125 11.14 2.56 1.27
C ASP A 125 9.78 2.23 0.64
N TRP A 126 8.77 3.07 0.86
CA TRP A 126 7.43 2.88 0.30
C TRP A 126 7.37 3.17 -1.19
N LEU A 127 8.12 4.17 -1.67
CA LEU A 127 8.26 4.44 -3.11
C LEU A 127 8.92 3.25 -3.83
N ASN A 128 9.96 2.67 -3.22
CA ASN A 128 10.60 1.46 -3.75
C ASN A 128 9.66 0.25 -3.75
N LEU A 129 8.81 0.11 -2.71
CA LEU A 129 7.79 -0.95 -2.65
C LEU A 129 6.77 -0.79 -3.78
N LEU A 130 6.27 0.44 -4.03
CA LEU A 130 5.34 0.75 -5.12
C LEU A 130 5.94 0.50 -6.49
N LYS A 131 7.22 0.84 -6.68
CA LYS A 131 7.93 0.60 -7.95
C LYS A 131 7.97 -0.88 -8.31
N ASN A 132 8.03 -1.77 -7.31
CA ASN A 132 8.09 -3.22 -7.51
C ASN A 132 6.73 -3.91 -7.34
N ALA A 133 5.65 -3.17 -7.08
CA ALA A 133 4.33 -3.74 -6.91
C ALA A 133 3.76 -4.26 -8.25
N PRO A 134 3.24 -5.50 -8.30
CA PRO A 134 2.73 -6.09 -9.53
C PRO A 134 1.54 -5.29 -10.08
N TYR A 135 1.46 -5.13 -11.39
CA TYR A 135 0.34 -4.50 -12.11
C TYR A 135 0.05 -3.03 -11.72
N VAL A 136 0.91 -2.39 -10.96
CA VAL A 136 0.82 -0.95 -10.68
C VAL A 136 1.34 -0.17 -11.89
N ARG A 137 0.52 0.79 -12.36
CA ARG A 137 0.95 1.72 -13.41
C ARG A 137 1.89 2.76 -12.80
N GLN A 138 3.14 2.73 -13.24
CA GLN A 138 4.20 3.59 -12.76
C GLN A 138 4.06 5.00 -13.35
N THR A 139 3.73 5.98 -12.53
CA THR A 139 3.59 7.40 -12.90
C THR A 139 4.58 8.30 -12.17
N LEU A 140 5.30 7.74 -11.20
CA LEU A 140 6.22 8.47 -10.31
C LEU A 140 7.70 8.14 -10.55
N SER A 141 8.02 7.22 -11.46
CA SER A 141 9.38 6.65 -11.63
C SER A 141 10.48 7.70 -11.85
N GLU A 142 10.14 8.83 -12.48
CA GLU A 142 11.10 9.89 -12.83
C GLU A 142 10.89 11.17 -12.00
N LYS A 143 10.05 11.10 -10.95
CA LYS A 143 9.71 12.27 -10.14
C LYS A 143 10.55 12.33 -8.88
N SER A 144 10.98 13.54 -8.55
CA SER A 144 11.63 13.81 -7.26
C SER A 144 10.62 13.72 -6.10
N ASN A 145 11.11 13.58 -4.87
CA ASN A 145 10.26 13.57 -3.68
C ASN A 145 9.46 14.89 -3.53
N GLU A 146 10.03 16.02 -3.96
CA GLU A 146 9.38 17.33 -3.94
C GLU A 146 8.24 17.41 -4.97
N GLU A 147 8.43 16.83 -6.15
CA GLU A 147 7.37 16.74 -7.16
C GLU A 147 6.23 15.83 -6.72
N ILE A 148 6.56 14.70 -6.06
CA ILE A 148 5.56 13.80 -5.48
C ILE A 148 4.79 14.51 -4.35
N ALA A 149 5.48 15.25 -3.48
CA ALA A 149 4.85 16.06 -2.44
C ALA A 149 3.84 17.05 -3.04
N LYS A 150 4.22 17.79 -4.10
CA LYS A 150 3.31 18.71 -4.80
C LYS A 150 2.07 18.01 -5.38
N LEU A 151 2.24 16.81 -5.96
CA LEU A 151 1.12 16.00 -6.49
C LEU A 151 0.14 15.54 -5.40
N LEU A 152 0.62 15.44 -4.16
CA LEU A 152 -0.17 15.12 -2.97
C LEU A 152 -0.73 16.37 -2.26
N GLY A 153 -0.31 17.57 -2.68
CA GLY A 153 -0.67 18.82 -2.01
C GLY A 153 0.05 19.03 -0.68
N ILE A 154 1.26 18.47 -0.55
CA ILE A 154 2.12 18.58 0.62
C ILE A 154 3.20 19.63 0.34
N GLU A 155 3.42 20.53 1.28
CA GLU A 155 4.55 21.47 1.26
C GLU A 155 5.79 20.80 1.85
N GLY A 156 6.89 20.81 1.08
CA GLY A 156 8.17 20.22 1.51
C GLY A 156 8.25 18.71 1.33
N SER A 157 8.50 17.97 2.41
CA SER A 157 8.74 16.52 2.37
C SER A 157 7.47 15.70 2.54
N ILE A 158 7.39 14.58 1.82
CA ILE A 158 6.34 13.56 2.03
C ILE A 158 6.56 12.71 3.29
N GLU A 159 7.72 12.85 3.94
CA GLU A 159 8.06 12.05 5.13
C GLU A 159 7.04 12.30 6.26
N GLY A 160 6.54 11.21 6.83
CA GLY A 160 5.51 11.24 7.86
C GLY A 160 4.06 11.41 7.35
N TRP A 161 3.85 11.87 6.11
CA TRP A 161 2.53 12.22 5.59
C TRP A 161 1.71 11.08 4.99
N LEU A 162 2.18 9.84 5.08
CA LEU A 162 1.48 8.69 4.55
C LEU A 162 1.13 7.71 5.69
N SER A 163 -0.12 7.28 5.79
CA SER A 163 -0.57 6.40 6.87
C SER A 163 -0.17 4.95 6.61
N PRO A 164 0.49 4.29 7.57
CA PRO A 164 0.72 2.84 7.52
C PRO A 164 -0.59 2.07 7.45
N ASN A 165 -0.71 1.16 6.52
CA ASN A 165 -1.84 0.23 6.37
C ASN A 165 -1.58 -0.74 5.21
N THR A 166 -2.47 -1.72 5.04
CA THR A 166 -2.57 -2.52 3.82
C THR A 166 -3.56 -1.86 2.86
N TYR A 167 -3.06 -1.43 1.69
CA TYR A 167 -3.87 -0.80 0.65
C TYR A 167 -4.15 -1.79 -0.46
N LEU A 168 -5.43 -2.08 -0.69
CA LEU A 168 -5.85 -2.88 -1.83
C LEU A 168 -5.89 -1.98 -3.08
N TYR A 169 -5.41 -2.52 -4.20
CA TYR A 169 -5.47 -1.87 -5.51
C TYR A 169 -5.84 -2.89 -6.59
N THR A 170 -6.35 -2.40 -7.71
CA THR A 170 -6.65 -3.21 -8.90
C THR A 170 -5.54 -3.03 -9.94
N ALA A 171 -5.46 -3.93 -10.92
CA ALA A 171 -4.50 -3.78 -12.00
C ALA A 171 -4.69 -2.42 -12.71
N ASP A 172 -3.59 -1.85 -13.19
CA ASP A 172 -3.50 -0.51 -13.79
C ASP A 172 -3.82 0.67 -12.83
N SER A 173 -4.02 0.40 -11.53
CA SER A 173 -4.05 1.49 -10.54
C SER A 173 -2.72 2.23 -10.56
N SER A 174 -2.74 3.56 -10.59
CA SER A 174 -1.50 4.33 -10.55
C SER A 174 -0.91 4.36 -9.14
N ASP A 175 0.41 4.33 -9.05
CA ASP A 175 1.18 4.50 -7.81
C ASP A 175 0.74 5.76 -7.04
N ILE A 176 0.58 6.91 -7.73
CA ILE A 176 0.09 8.14 -7.11
C ILE A 176 -1.32 7.99 -6.51
N SER A 177 -2.19 7.16 -7.10
CA SER A 177 -3.54 6.95 -6.56
C SER A 177 -3.51 6.21 -5.22
N ILE A 178 -2.56 5.29 -5.06
CA ILE A 178 -2.34 4.56 -3.80
C ILE A 178 -1.78 5.52 -2.74
N LEU A 179 -0.78 6.33 -3.10
CA LEU A 179 -0.22 7.35 -2.20
C LEU A 179 -1.26 8.40 -1.76
N LYS A 180 -2.15 8.84 -2.67
CA LYS A 180 -3.24 9.76 -2.31
C LYS A 180 -4.17 9.19 -1.24
N ARG A 181 -4.46 7.89 -1.28
CA ARG A 181 -5.27 7.23 -0.25
C ARG A 181 -4.51 7.18 1.09
N ALA A 182 -3.22 6.83 1.06
CA ALA A 182 -2.38 6.82 2.25
C ALA A 182 -2.23 8.21 2.87
N HIS A 183 -2.04 9.24 2.04
CA HIS A 183 -2.01 10.64 2.49
C HIS A 183 -3.35 11.10 3.06
N GLY A 184 -4.45 10.81 2.39
CA GLY A 184 -5.80 11.13 2.88
C GLY A 184 -6.08 10.52 4.25
N ALA A 185 -5.68 9.26 4.46
CA ALA A 185 -5.80 8.58 5.74
C ALA A 185 -4.94 9.25 6.83
N MET A 186 -3.67 9.59 6.53
CA MET A 186 -2.81 10.31 7.49
C MET A 186 -3.39 11.68 7.85
N LYS A 187 -3.84 12.44 6.86
CA LYS A 187 -4.45 13.76 7.10
C LYS A 187 -5.68 13.67 8.00
N SER A 188 -6.52 12.65 7.80
CA SER A 188 -7.70 12.40 8.64
C SER A 188 -7.31 12.04 10.07
N ASN A 189 -6.37 11.09 10.22
CA ASN A 189 -5.87 10.65 11.52
C ASN A 189 -5.24 11.81 12.30
N LEU A 190 -4.34 12.55 11.64
CA LEU A 190 -3.66 13.69 12.26
C LEU A 190 -4.64 14.76 12.70
N LYS A 191 -5.65 15.09 11.88
CA LYS A 191 -6.70 16.05 12.24
C LYS A 191 -7.45 15.60 13.47
N GLN A 192 -7.95 14.35 13.47
CA GLN A 192 -8.71 13.80 14.60
C GLN A 192 -7.89 13.80 15.90
N VAL A 193 -6.64 13.33 15.84
CA VAL A 193 -5.75 13.28 17.00
C VAL A 193 -5.41 14.69 17.51
N TRP A 194 -5.15 15.63 16.60
CA TRP A 194 -4.86 17.01 16.95
C TRP A 194 -6.04 17.72 17.65
N GLU A 195 -7.26 17.50 17.18
CA GLU A 195 -8.47 18.08 17.76
C GLU A 195 -8.74 17.57 19.19
N ASN A 196 -8.38 16.32 19.46
CA ASN A 196 -8.60 15.66 20.76
C ASN A 196 -7.38 15.66 21.70
N ARG A 197 -6.26 16.30 21.31
CA ARG A 197 -5.02 16.30 22.09
C ARG A 197 -5.14 16.93 23.45
N ASP A 198 -4.26 16.57 24.37
CA ASP A 198 -4.12 17.26 25.66
C ASP A 198 -3.77 18.75 25.45
N SER A 199 -4.31 19.61 26.31
CA SER A 199 -4.18 21.07 26.16
C SER A 199 -2.79 21.63 26.45
N GLU A 200 -1.99 20.92 27.24
CA GLU A 200 -0.69 21.41 27.75
C GLU A 200 0.51 20.86 26.96
N LEU A 201 0.34 20.57 25.69
CA LEU A 201 1.44 20.10 24.86
C LEU A 201 2.35 21.24 24.39
N PRO A 202 3.67 21.01 24.26
CA PRO A 202 4.61 22.02 23.78
C PRO A 202 4.54 22.27 22.27
N TYR A 203 3.79 21.46 21.52
CA TYR A 203 3.61 21.60 20.08
C TYR A 203 2.56 22.64 19.75
N LYS A 204 2.82 23.45 18.71
CA LYS A 204 1.94 24.55 18.29
C LYS A 204 1.11 24.19 17.06
N THR A 205 1.51 23.18 16.30
CA THR A 205 0.90 22.80 15.02
C THR A 205 0.70 21.27 14.92
N PRO A 206 -0.26 20.81 14.10
CA PRO A 206 -0.40 19.38 13.80
C PRO A 206 0.89 18.77 13.22
N TYR A 207 1.65 19.56 12.46
CA TYR A 207 2.90 19.10 11.86
C TYR A 207 3.97 18.81 12.92
N GLU A 208 4.08 19.64 13.96
CA GLU A 208 4.98 19.36 15.10
C GLU A 208 4.59 18.09 15.85
N LEU A 209 3.27 17.80 15.98
CA LEU A 209 2.81 16.52 16.53
C LEU A 209 3.19 15.35 15.63
N LEU A 210 3.11 15.52 14.30
CA LEU A 210 3.54 14.49 13.35
C LEU A 210 5.04 14.20 13.44
N ILE A 211 5.87 15.25 13.62
CA ILE A 211 7.31 15.11 13.81
C ILE A 211 7.61 14.27 15.05
N ILE A 212 7.05 14.62 16.20
CA ILE A 212 7.32 13.90 17.45
C ILE A 212 6.78 12.46 17.40
N ALA A 213 5.62 12.24 16.80
CA ALA A 213 5.06 10.91 16.58
C ALA A 213 6.00 10.01 15.75
N SER A 214 6.66 10.59 14.74
CA SER A 214 7.64 9.86 13.93
C SER A 214 8.89 9.45 14.72
N ILE A 215 9.29 10.25 15.71
CA ILE A 215 10.39 9.94 16.61
C ILE A 215 9.96 8.83 17.58
N ILE A 216 8.78 8.93 18.19
CA ILE A 216 8.23 7.91 19.09
C ILE A 216 8.13 6.57 18.37
N GLU A 217 7.68 6.56 17.12
CA GLU A 217 7.60 5.35 16.29
C GLU A 217 8.94 4.64 16.12
N LYS A 218 10.04 5.42 16.07
CA LYS A 218 11.40 4.89 15.92
C LYS A 218 12.06 4.47 17.23
N GLU A 219 11.52 4.88 18.37
CA GLU A 219 12.09 4.57 19.68
C GLU A 219 11.59 3.24 20.25
N THR A 220 10.33 2.88 20.00
CA THR A 220 9.77 1.66 20.56
C THR A 220 8.72 1.01 19.69
N SER A 221 8.76 -0.32 19.62
CA SER A 221 7.67 -1.16 19.10
C SER A 221 6.65 -1.53 20.20
N LEU A 222 6.97 -1.32 21.47
CA LEU A 222 6.12 -1.69 22.60
C LEU A 222 4.99 -0.66 22.78
N SER A 223 3.75 -1.10 22.58
CA SER A 223 2.56 -0.25 22.75
C SER A 223 2.43 0.32 24.16
N THR A 224 2.85 -0.44 25.17
CA THR A 224 2.78 -0.06 26.59
C THR A 224 3.74 1.06 26.98
N GLU A 225 4.79 1.30 26.19
CA GLU A 225 5.80 2.30 26.52
C GLU A 225 5.67 3.60 25.72
N ARG A 226 4.90 3.60 24.60
CA ARG A 226 4.79 4.78 23.72
C ARG A 226 4.42 6.06 24.47
N ALA A 227 3.43 5.99 25.37
CA ALA A 227 2.99 7.13 26.15
C ALA A 227 4.07 7.63 27.14
N ASN A 228 4.87 6.72 27.70
CA ASN A 228 6.00 7.08 28.58
C ASN A 228 7.14 7.72 27.79
N ILE A 229 7.49 7.19 26.62
CA ILE A 229 8.49 7.78 25.72
C ILE A 229 8.02 9.18 25.27
N ALA A 230 6.75 9.31 24.89
CA ALA A 230 6.15 10.60 24.55
C ALA A 230 6.29 11.60 25.71
N SER A 231 6.05 11.15 26.95
CA SER A 231 6.16 12.02 28.14
C SER A 231 7.59 12.53 28.33
N VAL A 232 8.62 11.70 28.08
CA VAL A 232 10.03 12.15 28.15
C VAL A 232 10.29 13.28 27.15
N PHE A 233 9.86 13.13 25.91
CA PHE A 233 10.08 14.15 24.89
C PHE A 233 9.30 15.44 25.21
N VAL A 234 8.04 15.33 25.63
CA VAL A 234 7.22 16.47 26.06
C VAL A 234 7.88 17.22 27.24
N ASN A 235 8.34 16.48 28.25
CA ASN A 235 9.00 17.07 29.41
C ASN A 235 10.32 17.76 29.05
N ARG A 236 11.11 17.17 28.14
CA ARG A 236 12.32 17.79 27.62
C ARG A 236 12.03 19.07 26.85
N LEU A 237 11.05 19.06 25.92
CA LEU A 237 10.64 20.26 25.19
C LEU A 237 10.16 21.38 26.11
N LYS A 238 9.32 21.07 27.12
CA LYS A 238 8.87 22.04 28.13
C LYS A 238 10.03 22.68 28.92
N LYS A 239 11.10 21.89 29.14
CA LYS A 239 12.31 22.33 29.85
C LYS A 239 13.38 22.90 28.91
N LYS A 240 13.12 23.07 27.62
CA LYS A 240 14.11 23.49 26.60
C LYS A 240 15.35 22.60 26.56
N MET A 241 15.18 21.32 26.87
CA MET A 241 16.24 20.33 26.77
C MET A 241 16.29 19.77 25.34
N LYS A 242 17.49 19.46 24.86
CA LYS A 242 17.69 18.76 23.59
C LYS A 242 17.05 17.35 23.64
N LEU A 243 16.45 16.89 22.53
CA LEU A 243 15.79 15.59 22.50
C LEU A 243 16.77 14.43 22.61
N GLN A 244 17.96 14.52 22.03
CA GLN A 244 19.07 13.57 22.12
C GLN A 244 18.63 12.14 21.81
N THR A 245 18.05 11.95 20.64
CA THR A 245 17.50 10.68 20.16
C THR A 245 18.24 10.23 18.91
N ASP A 246 18.79 9.00 18.97
CA ASP A 246 19.63 8.42 17.93
C ASP A 246 18.92 8.30 16.55
N PRO A 247 17.64 7.89 16.46
CA PRO A 247 16.93 7.80 15.19
C PRO A 247 16.97 9.07 14.34
N THR A 248 17.00 10.24 14.94
CA THR A 248 17.09 11.52 14.21
C THR A 248 18.44 11.69 13.52
N ILE A 249 19.53 11.33 14.20
CA ILE A 249 20.88 11.35 13.60
C ILE A 249 20.94 10.36 12.43
N ILE A 250 20.46 9.13 12.66
CA ILE A 250 20.42 8.07 11.64
C ILE A 250 19.66 8.54 10.40
N TYR A 251 18.52 9.22 10.60
CA TYR A 251 17.76 9.78 9.49
C TYR A 251 18.57 10.82 8.71
N GLY A 252 19.18 11.77 9.40
CA GLY A 252 19.98 12.82 8.79
C GLY A 252 21.25 12.32 8.10
N LEU A 253 21.86 11.24 8.58
CA LEU A 253 22.97 10.56 7.89
C LEU A 253 22.54 9.91 6.58
N GLY A 254 21.28 9.50 6.45
CA GLY A 254 20.75 8.88 5.24
C GLY A 254 21.57 7.66 4.80
N ASN A 255 22.06 7.69 3.56
CA ASN A 255 22.88 6.61 2.98
C ASN A 255 24.30 6.53 3.58
N ASN A 256 24.75 7.54 4.32
CA ASN A 256 26.05 7.53 4.99
C ASN A 256 26.02 6.78 6.33
N TYR A 257 24.85 6.32 6.78
CA TYR A 257 24.75 5.50 7.99
C TYR A 257 25.27 4.08 7.75
N THR A 258 26.33 3.73 8.45
CA THR A 258 27.03 2.44 8.31
C THR A 258 26.66 1.38 9.36
N GLY A 259 25.50 1.56 10.03
CA GLY A 259 25.04 0.65 11.08
C GLY A 259 25.48 1.01 12.50
N LYS A 260 26.37 2.00 12.66
CA LYS A 260 26.82 2.51 13.97
C LYS A 260 26.89 4.03 13.95
N ILE A 261 26.42 4.68 15.03
CA ILE A 261 26.63 6.12 15.26
C ILE A 261 28.03 6.31 15.83
N ARG A 262 28.85 7.12 15.19
CA ARG A 262 30.20 7.44 15.62
C ARG A 262 30.18 8.72 16.47
N ARG A 263 31.21 8.94 17.25
CA ARG A 263 31.32 10.17 18.08
C ARG A 263 31.25 11.45 17.26
N ILE A 264 31.81 11.44 16.05
CA ILE A 264 31.76 12.59 15.14
C ILE A 264 30.32 12.88 14.68
N ASP A 265 29.49 11.86 14.48
CA ASP A 265 28.10 12.03 14.06
C ASP A 265 27.26 12.71 15.16
N LEU A 266 27.57 12.48 16.44
CA LEU A 266 26.94 13.15 17.60
C LEU A 266 27.27 14.64 17.68
N THR A 267 28.39 15.06 17.11
CA THR A 267 28.88 16.46 17.17
C THR A 267 28.76 17.19 15.83
N ASP A 268 28.16 16.54 14.82
CA ASP A 268 27.99 17.12 13.50
C ASP A 268 26.91 18.22 13.51
N ILE A 269 27.36 19.48 13.42
CA ILE A 269 26.49 20.67 13.35
C ILE A 269 25.84 20.86 11.98
N LYS A 270 26.31 20.15 10.94
CA LYS A 270 25.76 20.25 9.57
C LYS A 270 24.55 19.35 9.37
N ASN A 271 24.36 18.37 10.25
CA ASN A 271 23.18 17.52 10.20
C ASN A 271 22.00 18.22 10.88
N PRO A 272 21.00 18.72 10.12
CA PRO A 272 19.87 19.47 10.69
C PRO A 272 18.92 18.60 11.54
N TYR A 273 19.08 17.28 11.48
CA TYR A 273 18.34 16.32 12.31
C TYR A 273 19.08 15.92 13.59
N ASN A 274 20.28 16.47 13.84
CA ASN A 274 21.06 16.09 15.01
C ASN A 274 20.48 16.69 16.30
N THR A 275 19.57 15.98 16.94
CA THR A 275 18.92 16.40 18.20
C THR A 275 19.84 16.39 19.42
N TYR A 276 21.12 15.99 19.29
CA TYR A 276 22.16 16.22 20.29
C TYR A 276 22.70 17.64 20.21
N ILE A 277 22.52 18.34 19.09
CA ILE A 277 23.00 19.69 18.83
C ILE A 277 21.86 20.70 18.80
N ILE A 278 20.82 20.44 18.00
CA ILE A 278 19.69 21.35 17.83
C ILE A 278 18.80 21.36 19.09
N GLU A 279 18.16 22.49 19.33
CA GLU A 279 17.09 22.64 20.32
C GLU A 279 15.74 22.41 19.63
N GLY A 280 14.80 21.76 20.34
CA GLY A 280 13.46 21.51 19.83
C GLY A 280 13.37 20.33 18.87
N LEU A 281 12.45 20.43 17.92
CA LEU A 281 12.13 19.35 16.96
C LEU A 281 13.06 19.43 15.73
N PRO A 282 13.34 18.29 15.07
CA PRO A 282 13.97 18.30 13.76
C PRO A 282 13.03 18.92 12.70
N PRO A 283 13.55 19.30 11.51
CA PRO A 283 12.80 20.05 10.51
C PRO A 283 11.62 19.30 9.90
N THR A 284 11.67 17.96 9.85
CA THR A 284 10.60 17.10 9.31
C THR A 284 10.44 15.85 10.16
N PRO A 285 9.33 15.09 9.98
CA PRO A 285 9.27 13.71 10.43
C PRO A 285 10.45 12.88 9.89
N ILE A 286 10.79 11.79 10.58
CA ILE A 286 11.91 10.90 10.23
C ILE A 286 11.47 9.50 9.79
N ALA A 287 10.18 9.24 9.83
CA ALA A 287 9.54 7.98 9.41
C ALA A 287 8.03 8.20 9.27
N MET A 288 7.33 7.20 8.73
CA MET A 288 5.87 7.13 8.72
C MET A 288 5.36 6.62 10.07
N PRO A 289 4.71 7.47 10.90
CA PRO A 289 4.21 7.03 12.20
C PRO A 289 2.87 6.29 12.06
N SER A 290 2.64 5.34 12.98
CA SER A 290 1.35 4.71 13.19
C SER A 290 0.35 5.66 13.87
N LEU A 291 -0.95 5.34 13.81
CA LEU A 291 -1.97 6.05 14.59
C LEU A 291 -1.66 6.00 16.10
N ALA A 292 -1.17 4.85 16.59
CA ALA A 292 -0.80 4.70 18.00
C ALA A 292 0.34 5.63 18.44
N SER A 293 1.29 5.93 17.55
CA SER A 293 2.34 6.92 17.85
C SER A 293 1.85 8.36 17.78
N LEU A 294 0.88 8.66 16.90
CA LEU A 294 0.17 9.96 16.90
C LEU A 294 -0.60 10.15 18.20
N GLU A 295 -1.36 9.15 18.64
CA GLU A 295 -2.12 9.17 19.89
C GLU A 295 -1.20 9.32 21.11
N ALA A 296 -0.08 8.59 21.15
CA ALA A 296 0.89 8.73 22.22
C ALA A 296 1.51 10.14 22.29
N ALA A 297 1.77 10.75 21.11
CA ALA A 297 2.25 12.13 21.04
C ALA A 297 1.19 13.13 21.53
N ALA A 298 -0.10 12.86 21.27
CA ALA A 298 -1.21 13.72 21.68
C ALA A 298 -1.62 13.53 23.15
N HIS A 299 -1.41 12.33 23.70
CA HIS A 299 -1.80 11.92 25.05
C HIS A 299 -0.60 11.25 25.78
N PRO A 300 0.50 12.02 26.03
CA PRO A 300 1.64 11.47 26.76
C PRO A 300 1.27 11.09 28.19
N ALA A 301 1.96 10.10 28.73
CA ALA A 301 1.78 9.75 30.13
C ALA A 301 2.13 10.93 31.05
N LYS A 302 1.34 11.13 32.09
CA LYS A 302 1.58 12.20 33.08
C LYS A 302 2.69 11.80 34.04
N THR A 303 3.95 12.02 33.65
CA THR A 303 5.15 11.65 34.41
C THR A 303 6.13 12.83 34.50
N ASN A 304 7.14 12.66 35.33
CA ASN A 304 8.29 13.59 35.43
C ASN A 304 9.54 13.01 34.74
N TYR A 305 9.38 11.98 33.91
CA TYR A 305 10.52 11.33 33.26
C TYR A 305 11.23 12.28 32.28
N LEU A 306 12.55 12.26 32.30
CA LEU A 306 13.44 13.03 31.43
C LEU A 306 14.40 12.13 30.64
N PHE A 307 14.58 10.88 31.08
CA PHE A 307 15.51 9.95 30.48
C PHE A 307 14.90 8.55 30.39
N PHE A 308 15.32 7.80 29.41
CA PHE A 308 15.09 6.37 29.32
C PHE A 308 16.33 5.65 28.76
N VAL A 309 16.47 4.38 29.08
CA VAL A 309 17.54 3.51 28.60
C VAL A 309 16.98 2.10 28.51
N ALA A 310 17.43 1.30 27.56
CA ALA A 310 17.05 -0.10 27.46
C ALA A 310 17.28 -0.85 28.77
N ASN A 311 16.33 -1.73 29.16
CA ASN A 311 16.37 -2.47 30.42
C ASN A 311 16.94 -3.90 30.29
N GLY A 312 17.25 -4.35 29.07
CA GLY A 312 17.75 -5.68 28.75
C GLY A 312 16.67 -6.77 28.61
N THR A 313 15.39 -6.43 28.79
CA THR A 313 14.25 -7.35 28.63
C THR A 313 13.33 -6.96 27.48
N GLY A 314 13.82 -6.10 26.56
CA GLY A 314 13.10 -5.62 25.39
C GLY A 314 12.34 -4.30 25.58
N GLY A 315 12.36 -3.73 26.81
CA GLY A 315 11.76 -2.45 27.14
C GLY A 315 12.77 -1.44 27.68
N HIS A 316 12.27 -0.40 28.38
CA HIS A 316 13.08 0.69 28.89
C HIS A 316 12.90 0.92 30.40
N THR A 317 13.98 1.40 31.04
CA THR A 317 13.93 1.99 32.38
C THR A 317 13.82 3.51 32.24
N PHE A 318 12.76 4.09 32.80
CA PHE A 318 12.48 5.53 32.77
C PHE A 318 12.96 6.19 34.07
N THR A 319 13.56 7.37 33.98
CA THR A 319 14.06 8.13 35.15
C THR A 319 13.83 9.63 34.98
N SER A 320 13.70 10.34 36.11
CA SER A 320 13.43 11.78 36.15
C SER A 320 14.67 12.65 36.40
N ASP A 321 15.79 12.03 36.82
CA ASP A 321 17.03 12.73 37.08
C ASP A 321 18.24 12.03 36.46
N TYR A 322 19.32 12.77 36.24
CA TYR A 322 20.53 12.29 35.58
C TYR A 322 21.30 11.24 36.39
N ASN A 323 21.31 11.33 37.73
CA ASN A 323 22.03 10.37 38.56
C ASN A 323 21.37 8.98 38.52
N SER A 324 20.05 8.94 38.58
CA SER A 324 19.27 7.71 38.39
C SER A 324 19.45 7.13 36.99
N HIS A 325 19.49 7.99 35.96
CA HIS A 325 19.78 7.56 34.60
C HIS A 325 21.18 6.95 34.46
N LYS A 326 22.22 7.56 35.03
CA LYS A 326 23.59 6.98 35.05
C LYS A 326 23.63 5.59 35.70
N ARG A 327 22.90 5.40 36.80
CA ARG A 327 22.79 4.07 37.43
C ARG A 327 22.13 3.04 36.50
N ALA A 328 21.02 3.43 35.87
CA ALA A 328 20.31 2.56 34.91
C ALA A 328 21.20 2.20 33.71
N VAL A 329 21.91 3.18 33.12
CA VAL A 329 22.89 2.93 32.04
C VAL A 329 24.01 1.98 32.49
N THR A 330 24.54 2.16 33.70
CA THR A 330 25.60 1.30 34.23
C THR A 330 25.09 -0.13 34.44
N TYR A 331 23.86 -0.28 34.93
CA TYR A 331 23.20 -1.58 35.07
C TYR A 331 23.01 -2.26 33.72
N TYR A 332 22.42 -1.59 32.75
CA TYR A 332 22.22 -2.09 31.38
C TYR A 332 23.55 -2.55 30.75
N ARG A 333 24.61 -1.72 30.87
CA ARG A 333 25.95 -2.10 30.34
C ARG A 333 26.52 -3.34 30.94
N LYS A 334 26.20 -3.66 32.20
CA LYS A 334 26.61 -4.94 32.84
C LYS A 334 25.83 -6.10 32.23
N LEU A 335 24.53 -5.94 31.98
CA LEU A 335 23.69 -7.01 31.39
C LEU A 335 24.15 -7.43 29.98
N ILE A 336 24.56 -6.47 29.13
CA ILE A 336 24.94 -6.77 27.73
C ILE A 336 26.42 -7.24 27.60
N LYS A 337 27.19 -7.29 28.68
CA LYS A 337 28.57 -7.81 28.68
C LYS A 337 28.65 -9.31 28.97
N TYR A 338 27.55 -9.93 29.31
CA TYR A 338 27.36 -11.37 29.49
C TYR A 338 26.44 -11.92 28.38
#